data_9c19aee14c6c9f2f6746403f3395a7b5
#
_entry.id   9c19aee14c6c9f2f6746403f3395a7b5
#
_cell.length_a   1.000
_cell.length_b   1.000
_cell.length_c   1.000
_cell.angle_alpha   90.00
_cell.angle_beta   90.00
_cell.angle_gamma   90.00
#
_symmetry.space_group_name_H-M   'P 1'
#
loop_
_entity.id
_entity.type
_entity.pdbx_description
1 polymer ?
#
loop_
_entity_poly.entity_id
_entity_poly.type
_entity_poly.pdbx_seq_one_letter_code
_entity_poly.pdbx_strand_id
1 'polypeptide(L)'
;HPDGHTHSHEHHHGEDAHTHEHHHEHDHHHHEHHHHSHDVNIVELEKDILHQNQLGAERNRGFFEALNIFAMNLVSSPGSGKTSLLEKTIADLKNEVEFSVIEGDQQTTNDAERIHALNVPVLQINTGKGCHLDSEMIAKSLKELKPKQNSILMIENVGNLVCPAMFDLGENQRVVIISTTEGEDKPLKYPDMFFTSNICIINKIDLLPYLKFDVEKLKENAKKVNPKITFFEVSATSGEGMEAWYGYLKSQL
;
A
#
# COMPACT_ATOMS: atom_id res chain seq x y z
N HIS A 1 -11.09 -29.78 -38.88
CA HIS A 1 -11.07 -31.24 -38.86
C HIS A 1 -11.03 -31.74 -37.43
N PRO A 2 -11.86 -32.76 -37.16
CA PRO A 2 -12.08 -33.28 -35.81
C PRO A 2 -11.26 -34.56 -35.59
N ASP A 3 -10.88 -34.85 -34.36
CA ASP A 3 -10.56 -36.23 -33.97
C ASP A 3 -10.99 -36.46 -32.53
N GLY A 4 -12.09 -37.19 -32.42
CA GLY A 4 -12.57 -37.78 -31.17
C GLY A 4 -11.88 -39.13 -30.94
N HIS A 5 -11.50 -39.37 -29.70
CA HIS A 5 -11.11 -40.67 -29.23
C HIS A 5 -12.10 -41.16 -28.16
N THR A 6 -12.87 -42.20 -28.56
CA THR A 6 -13.68 -43.03 -27.65
C THR A 6 -12.87 -44.23 -27.22
N HIS A 7 -12.75 -44.46 -25.91
CA HIS A 7 -12.29 -45.74 -25.38
C HIS A 7 -13.45 -46.51 -24.77
N SER A 8 -13.72 -47.71 -25.33
CA SER A 8 -14.64 -48.71 -24.79
C SER A 8 -13.88 -49.74 -23.99
N HIS A 9 -14.30 -50.03 -22.79
CA HIS A 9 -13.87 -51.24 -22.06
C HIS A 9 -15.07 -52.17 -21.89
N GLU A 10 -14.99 -53.35 -22.49
CA GLU A 10 -15.91 -54.45 -22.23
C GLU A 10 -15.44 -55.23 -20.99
N HIS A 11 -16.36 -55.47 -20.08
CA HIS A 11 -16.24 -56.52 -19.07
C HIS A 11 -17.43 -57.46 -19.17
N HIS A 12 -17.14 -58.73 -19.57
CA HIS A 12 -18.05 -59.84 -19.45
C HIS A 12 -18.11 -60.34 -18.00
N HIS A 13 -19.27 -60.51 -17.45
CA HIS A 13 -19.61 -61.61 -16.53
C HIS A 13 -21.15 -61.86 -16.48
N GLY A 14 -21.52 -63.05 -16.86
CA GLY A 14 -22.38 -64.05 -16.21
C GLY A 14 -23.85 -63.70 -15.95
N GLU A 15 -24.66 -64.49 -16.61
CA GLU A 15 -26.09 -64.72 -16.54
C GLU A 15 -26.69 -64.55 -15.13
N ASP A 16 -27.78 -63.75 -15.02
CA ASP A 16 -29.07 -64.21 -14.48
C ASP A 16 -30.10 -63.07 -14.66
N ALA A 17 -31.18 -63.40 -15.36
CA ALA A 17 -32.29 -62.51 -15.68
C ALA A 17 -33.31 -62.48 -14.52
N HIS A 18 -33.51 -61.31 -13.93
CA HIS A 18 -34.73 -61.04 -13.16
C HIS A 18 -35.27 -59.65 -13.53
N THR A 19 -36.43 -59.62 -14.15
CA THR A 19 -37.24 -58.42 -14.42
C THR A 19 -37.97 -58.02 -13.15
N HIS A 20 -37.70 -56.78 -12.68
CA HIS A 20 -38.57 -56.08 -11.72
C HIS A 20 -38.97 -54.75 -12.34
N GLU A 21 -40.26 -54.59 -12.61
CA GLU A 21 -40.86 -53.30 -12.89
C GLU A 21 -40.95 -52.49 -11.58
N HIS A 22 -40.23 -51.36 -11.54
CA HIS A 22 -40.45 -50.38 -10.52
C HIS A 22 -40.99 -49.08 -11.15
N HIS A 23 -42.28 -48.81 -10.83
CA HIS A 23 -42.86 -47.52 -11.05
C HIS A 23 -42.15 -46.50 -10.10
N HIS A 24 -41.41 -45.57 -10.66
CA HIS A 24 -40.94 -44.43 -9.91
C HIS A 24 -41.81 -43.21 -10.28
N GLU A 25 -42.64 -42.79 -9.34
CA GLU A 25 -43.23 -41.45 -9.33
C GLU A 25 -42.08 -40.44 -9.19
N HIS A 26 -41.92 -39.59 -10.18
CA HIS A 26 -40.98 -38.47 -10.11
C HIS A 26 -41.60 -37.31 -9.34
N ASP A 27 -41.32 -37.21 -8.05
CA ASP A 27 -41.50 -36.01 -7.28
C ASP A 27 -40.43 -35.00 -7.72
N HIS A 28 -40.90 -33.97 -8.43
CA HIS A 28 -40.03 -32.84 -8.79
C HIS A 28 -39.82 -31.96 -7.55
N HIS A 29 -38.77 -32.26 -6.78
CA HIS A 29 -38.21 -31.31 -5.83
C HIS A 29 -37.50 -30.21 -6.58
N HIS A 30 -38.08 -29.02 -6.64
CA HIS A 30 -37.41 -27.81 -7.01
C HIS A 30 -36.31 -27.52 -5.99
N HIS A 31 -35.04 -27.80 -6.36
CA HIS A 31 -33.92 -27.28 -5.64
C HIS A 31 -33.75 -25.79 -6.02
N GLU A 32 -34.25 -24.93 -5.16
CA GLU A 32 -33.85 -23.54 -5.18
C GLU A 32 -32.35 -23.47 -4.84
N HIS A 33 -31.54 -23.16 -5.85
CA HIS A 33 -30.11 -22.86 -5.66
C HIS A 33 -29.99 -21.51 -4.97
N HIS A 34 -29.84 -21.52 -3.65
CA HIS A 34 -29.41 -20.34 -2.90
C HIS A 34 -27.95 -20.00 -3.21
N HIS A 35 -27.73 -19.20 -4.24
CA HIS A 35 -26.41 -18.66 -4.61
C HIS A 35 -26.07 -17.34 -3.89
N HIS A 36 -26.53 -17.12 -2.66
CA HIS A 36 -26.35 -15.81 -2.00
C HIS A 36 -25.47 -15.79 -0.75
N SER A 37 -24.81 -16.88 -0.35
CA SER A 37 -24.08 -16.88 0.94
C SER A 37 -22.59 -16.55 0.89
N HIS A 38 -21.93 -16.65 -0.28
CA HIS A 38 -20.49 -16.44 -0.36
C HIS A 38 -20.07 -14.96 -0.50
N ASP A 39 -20.81 -14.17 -1.28
CA ASP A 39 -20.46 -12.77 -1.52
C ASP A 39 -20.72 -11.88 -0.28
N VAL A 40 -21.77 -12.16 0.48
CA VAL A 40 -22.10 -11.44 1.72
C VAL A 40 -21.01 -11.67 2.77
N ASN A 41 -20.50 -12.89 2.91
CA ASN A 41 -19.45 -13.20 3.88
C ASN A 41 -18.11 -12.53 3.56
N ILE A 42 -17.75 -12.35 2.29
CA ILE A 42 -16.50 -11.68 1.87
C ILE A 42 -16.55 -10.18 2.22
N VAL A 43 -17.65 -9.51 1.89
CA VAL A 43 -17.82 -8.07 2.18
C VAL A 43 -17.85 -7.79 3.67
N GLU A 44 -18.46 -8.67 4.48
CA GLU A 44 -18.44 -8.56 5.93
C GLU A 44 -17.04 -8.76 6.49
N LEU A 45 -16.29 -9.75 6.00
CA LEU A 45 -14.92 -9.99 6.40
C LEU A 45 -13.99 -8.81 6.06
N GLU A 46 -14.10 -8.23 4.87
CA GLU A 46 -13.35 -7.04 4.49
C GLU A 46 -13.65 -5.85 5.41
N LYS A 47 -14.93 -5.62 5.76
CA LYS A 47 -15.32 -4.57 6.70
C LYS A 47 -14.72 -4.81 8.09
N ASP A 48 -14.74 -6.05 8.56
CA ASP A 48 -14.18 -6.41 9.87
C ASP A 48 -12.66 -6.19 9.89
N ILE A 49 -11.95 -6.57 8.83
CA ILE A 49 -10.51 -6.33 8.70
C ILE A 49 -10.19 -4.84 8.74
N LEU A 50 -10.89 -4.02 7.97
CA LEU A 50 -10.69 -2.58 7.93
C LEU A 50 -11.07 -1.92 9.26
N HIS A 51 -12.13 -2.39 9.92
CA HIS A 51 -12.51 -1.90 11.25
C HIS A 51 -11.45 -2.22 12.30
N GLN A 52 -10.91 -3.45 12.32
CA GLN A 52 -9.82 -3.82 13.23
C GLN A 52 -8.56 -2.99 12.96
N ASN A 53 -8.24 -2.76 11.67
CA ASN A 53 -7.13 -1.88 11.32
C ASN A 53 -7.33 -0.45 11.84
N GLN A 54 -8.56 0.10 11.74
CA GLN A 54 -8.88 1.44 12.24
C GLN A 54 -8.66 1.54 13.75
N LEU A 55 -9.10 0.56 14.53
CA LEU A 55 -8.86 0.52 15.97
C LEU A 55 -7.36 0.50 16.31
N GLY A 56 -6.59 -0.26 15.54
CA GLY A 56 -5.13 -0.28 15.66
C GLY A 56 -4.48 1.05 15.28
N ALA A 57 -4.98 1.70 14.24
CA ALA A 57 -4.50 3.02 13.80
C ALA A 57 -4.75 4.10 14.87
N GLU A 58 -5.93 4.11 15.51
CA GLU A 58 -6.21 5.05 16.61
C GLU A 58 -5.27 4.83 17.82
N ARG A 59 -4.95 3.57 18.14
CA ARG A 59 -3.96 3.26 19.18
C ARG A 59 -2.57 3.79 18.82
N ASN A 60 -2.13 3.62 17.56
CA ASN A 60 -0.85 4.14 17.09
C ASN A 60 -0.83 5.67 17.13
N ARG A 61 -1.91 6.33 16.72
CA ARG A 61 -2.08 7.79 16.77
C ARG A 61 -1.91 8.31 18.19
N GLY A 62 -2.58 7.69 19.17
CA GLY A 62 -2.41 8.04 20.59
C GLY A 62 -0.98 7.86 21.09
N PHE A 63 -0.25 6.82 20.61
CA PHE A 63 1.16 6.64 20.92
C PHE A 63 2.03 7.77 20.34
N PHE A 64 1.79 8.17 19.08
CA PHE A 64 2.53 9.25 18.43
C PHE A 64 2.25 10.59 19.14
N GLU A 65 1.01 10.88 19.47
CA GLU A 65 0.63 12.10 20.22
C GLU A 65 1.30 12.14 21.59
N ALA A 66 1.28 11.04 22.35
CA ALA A 66 1.85 10.97 23.71
C ALA A 66 3.37 11.23 23.74
N LEU A 67 4.09 10.90 22.65
CA LEU A 67 5.53 11.08 22.54
C LEU A 67 5.91 12.27 21.65
N ASN A 68 4.95 13.05 21.16
CA ASN A 68 5.19 14.11 20.19
C ASN A 68 6.02 13.60 18.99
N ILE A 69 5.61 12.48 18.40
CA ILE A 69 6.20 11.90 17.20
C ILE A 69 5.37 12.32 16.00
N PHE A 70 6.00 12.93 15.01
CA PHE A 70 5.36 13.23 13.73
C PHE A 70 5.54 12.06 12.77
N ALA A 71 4.51 11.24 12.62
CA ALA A 71 4.54 10.04 11.79
C ALA A 71 4.07 10.31 10.36
N MET A 72 4.84 9.89 9.37
CA MET A 72 4.53 10.04 7.95
C MET A 72 4.52 8.68 7.25
N ASN A 73 3.47 8.40 6.47
CA ASN A 73 3.35 7.21 5.65
C ASN A 73 3.68 7.55 4.18
N LEU A 74 4.82 7.06 3.69
CA LEU A 74 5.30 7.29 2.34
C LEU A 74 4.79 6.18 1.42
N VAL A 75 3.95 6.54 0.46
CA VAL A 75 3.32 5.62 -0.50
C VAL A 75 3.67 6.00 -1.92
N SER A 76 3.86 5.03 -2.81
CA SER A 76 4.23 5.31 -4.21
C SER A 76 4.01 4.11 -5.12
N SER A 77 4.07 4.32 -6.44
CA SER A 77 4.36 3.24 -7.39
C SER A 77 5.81 2.73 -7.20
N PRO A 78 6.11 1.49 -7.58
CA PRO A 78 7.49 1.02 -7.68
C PRO A 78 8.32 1.94 -8.60
N GLY A 79 9.56 2.24 -8.20
CA GLY A 79 10.47 3.05 -9.00
C GLY A 79 10.22 4.56 -9.00
N SER A 80 9.27 5.09 -8.21
CA SER A 80 9.05 6.55 -8.06
C SER A 80 10.19 7.27 -7.32
N GLY A 81 11.11 6.53 -6.70
CA GLY A 81 12.24 7.07 -5.95
C GLY A 81 11.94 7.36 -4.49
N LYS A 82 11.00 6.63 -3.89
CA LYS A 82 10.58 6.75 -2.48
C LYS A 82 11.77 6.58 -1.53
N THR A 83 12.51 5.47 -1.62
CA THR A 83 13.72 5.20 -0.82
C THR A 83 14.79 6.25 -1.03
N SER A 84 15.05 6.68 -2.28
CA SER A 84 16.07 7.72 -2.56
C SER A 84 15.68 9.07 -1.97
N LEU A 85 14.40 9.43 -1.97
CA LEU A 85 13.89 10.64 -1.33
C LEU A 85 14.05 10.56 0.20
N LEU A 86 13.75 9.40 0.79
CA LEU A 86 13.90 9.14 2.22
C LEU A 86 15.37 9.25 2.63
N GLU A 87 16.28 8.59 1.91
CA GLU A 87 17.72 8.68 2.16
C GLU A 87 18.25 10.11 2.09
N LYS A 88 17.91 10.84 1.02
CA LYS A 88 18.33 12.22 0.84
C LYS A 88 17.82 13.11 1.98
N THR A 89 16.55 12.96 2.35
CA THR A 89 15.94 13.70 3.44
C THR A 89 16.67 13.46 4.77
N ILE A 90 16.91 12.19 5.10
CA ILE A 90 17.59 11.83 6.35
C ILE A 90 19.06 12.28 6.33
N ALA A 91 19.77 12.03 5.23
CA ALA A 91 21.18 12.41 5.11
C ALA A 91 21.40 13.92 5.37
N ASP A 92 20.51 14.74 4.84
CA ASP A 92 20.61 16.20 4.94
C ASP A 92 20.14 16.74 6.31
N LEU A 93 19.15 16.10 6.94
CA LEU A 93 18.51 16.63 8.16
C LEU A 93 18.88 15.93 9.47
N LYS A 94 19.53 14.78 9.46
CA LYS A 94 19.79 13.95 10.67
C LYS A 94 20.57 14.63 11.78
N ASN A 95 21.28 15.72 11.49
CA ASN A 95 22.00 16.50 12.50
C ASN A 95 21.10 17.56 13.18
N GLU A 96 19.92 17.83 12.65
CA GLU A 96 18.98 18.83 13.14
C GLU A 96 17.67 18.19 13.63
N VAL A 97 17.31 17.03 13.08
CA VAL A 97 16.05 16.33 13.32
C VAL A 97 16.32 14.87 13.69
N GLU A 98 15.72 14.41 14.78
CA GLU A 98 15.74 12.98 15.14
C GLU A 98 14.78 12.20 14.23
N PHE A 99 15.34 11.20 13.54
CA PHE A 99 14.57 10.31 12.68
C PHE A 99 14.56 8.88 13.20
N SER A 100 13.48 8.18 12.90
CA SER A 100 13.39 6.72 12.90
C SER A 100 12.61 6.26 11.68
N VAL A 101 12.87 5.05 11.21
CA VAL A 101 12.30 4.51 9.97
C VAL A 101 11.68 3.14 10.21
N ILE A 102 10.48 2.94 9.70
CA ILE A 102 9.89 1.61 9.49
C ILE A 102 9.82 1.41 7.99
N GLU A 103 10.44 0.35 7.48
CA GLU A 103 10.45 0.02 6.06
C GLU A 103 9.65 -1.25 5.79
N GLY A 104 8.63 -1.15 4.94
CA GLY A 104 7.85 -2.29 4.46
C GLY A 104 8.31 -2.75 3.09
N ASP A 105 8.96 -3.92 3.03
CA ASP A 105 9.34 -4.52 1.75
C ASP A 105 8.86 -5.97 1.65
N GLN A 106 8.75 -6.46 0.41
CA GLN A 106 8.29 -7.82 0.14
C GLN A 106 9.40 -8.85 0.27
N GLN A 107 10.64 -8.56 -0.13
CA GLN A 107 11.67 -9.59 -0.26
C GLN A 107 13.13 -9.14 -0.07
N THR A 108 13.47 -7.84 -0.09
CA THR A 108 14.87 -7.41 -0.10
C THR A 108 15.26 -6.65 1.16
N THR A 109 16.52 -6.76 1.56
CA THR A 109 17.11 -5.97 2.66
C THR A 109 17.85 -4.73 2.16
N ASN A 110 17.95 -4.56 0.83
CA ASN A 110 18.80 -3.53 0.22
C ASN A 110 18.41 -2.10 0.64
N ASP A 111 17.11 -1.80 0.69
CA ASP A 111 16.62 -0.47 1.03
C ASP A 111 16.82 -0.19 2.54
N ALA A 112 16.56 -1.17 3.40
CA ALA A 112 16.87 -1.05 4.84
C ALA A 112 18.38 -0.87 5.10
N GLU A 113 19.24 -1.58 4.39
CA GLU A 113 20.70 -1.42 4.52
C GLU A 113 21.17 -0.01 4.12
N ARG A 114 20.58 0.58 3.07
CA ARG A 114 20.85 1.95 2.63
C ARG A 114 20.48 2.97 3.70
N ILE A 115 19.29 2.81 4.34
CA ILE A 115 18.86 3.70 5.43
C ILE A 115 19.72 3.46 6.69
N HIS A 116 20.02 2.20 7.01
CA HIS A 116 20.88 1.87 8.16
C HIS A 116 22.28 2.51 8.07
N ALA A 117 22.83 2.63 6.86
CA ALA A 117 24.10 3.32 6.62
C ALA A 117 24.08 4.81 7.00
N LEU A 118 22.91 5.42 7.18
CA LEU A 118 22.76 6.80 7.66
C LEU A 118 22.87 6.94 9.18
N ASN A 119 23.01 5.83 9.92
CA ASN A 119 23.08 5.76 11.39
C ASN A 119 21.81 6.33 12.08
N VAL A 120 20.64 6.06 11.52
CA VAL A 120 19.35 6.30 12.17
C VAL A 120 18.70 4.95 12.52
N PRO A 121 17.87 4.89 13.58
CA PRO A 121 17.12 3.67 13.89
C PRO A 121 16.21 3.27 12.71
N VAL A 122 16.38 2.04 12.23
CA VAL A 122 15.54 1.48 11.17
C VAL A 122 15.08 0.08 11.54
N LEU A 123 13.81 -0.23 11.25
CA LEU A 123 13.25 -1.55 11.40
C LEU A 123 12.55 -1.95 10.11
N GLN A 124 12.96 -3.09 9.56
CA GLN A 124 12.34 -3.63 8.35
C GLN A 124 11.23 -4.61 8.70
N ILE A 125 10.09 -4.47 8.02
CA ILE A 125 8.97 -5.41 8.04
C ILE A 125 8.98 -6.18 6.73
N ASN A 126 9.23 -7.47 6.79
CA ASN A 126 9.05 -8.34 5.64
C ASN A 126 7.55 -8.68 5.52
N THR A 127 6.89 -8.11 4.52
CA THR A 127 5.46 -8.34 4.27
C THR A 127 5.20 -9.66 3.52
N GLY A 128 6.24 -10.35 3.06
CA GLY A 128 6.13 -11.58 2.29
C GLY A 128 5.34 -11.36 0.99
N LYS A 129 4.14 -11.90 0.90
CA LYS A 129 3.22 -11.69 -0.24
C LYS A 129 2.27 -10.50 -0.02
N GLY A 130 2.35 -9.82 1.11
CA GLY A 130 1.53 -8.65 1.42
C GLY A 130 1.92 -7.45 0.55
N CYS A 131 0.93 -6.68 0.11
CA CYS A 131 1.11 -5.51 -0.76
C CYS A 131 0.97 -4.18 0.00
N HIS A 132 0.93 -4.20 1.34
CA HIS A 132 0.78 -3.03 2.21
C HIS A 132 1.23 -3.34 3.64
N LEU A 133 1.44 -2.29 4.43
CA LEU A 133 1.54 -2.34 5.87
C LEU A 133 0.16 -2.12 6.51
N ASP A 134 -0.07 -2.68 7.68
CA ASP A 134 -1.25 -2.46 8.50
C ASP A 134 -0.88 -1.87 9.88
N SER A 135 -1.90 -1.42 10.63
CA SER A 135 -1.71 -0.76 11.92
C SER A 135 -1.13 -1.68 12.99
N GLU A 136 -1.37 -2.99 12.92
CA GLU A 136 -0.83 -3.97 13.88
C GLU A 136 0.66 -4.23 13.62
N MET A 137 1.08 -4.28 12.35
CA MET A 137 2.49 -4.34 11.96
C MET A 137 3.25 -3.13 12.51
N ILE A 138 2.68 -1.92 12.36
CA ILE A 138 3.27 -0.70 12.92
C ILE A 138 3.33 -0.78 14.45
N ALA A 139 2.27 -1.19 15.13
CA ALA A 139 2.26 -1.30 16.59
C ALA A 139 3.33 -2.27 17.13
N LYS A 140 3.59 -3.38 16.42
CA LYS A 140 4.67 -4.31 16.77
C LYS A 140 6.03 -3.66 16.56
N SER A 141 6.22 -2.98 15.44
CA SER A 141 7.47 -2.30 15.11
C SER A 141 7.82 -1.18 16.10
N LEU A 142 6.84 -0.43 16.58
CA LEU A 142 7.04 0.63 17.56
C LEU A 142 7.60 0.09 18.91
N LYS A 143 7.20 -1.12 19.32
CA LYS A 143 7.72 -1.76 20.55
C LYS A 143 9.19 -2.12 20.44
N GLU A 144 9.65 -2.46 19.24
CA GLU A 144 11.04 -2.85 18.97
C GLU A 144 11.91 -1.62 18.66
N LEU A 145 11.45 -0.76 17.74
CA LEU A 145 12.17 0.43 17.28
C LEU A 145 12.34 1.48 18.39
N LYS A 146 11.32 1.66 19.25
CA LYS A 146 11.28 2.62 20.35
C LYS A 146 11.70 4.02 19.93
N PRO A 147 10.97 4.64 18.98
CA PRO A 147 11.32 5.95 18.46
C PRO A 147 11.40 6.97 19.61
N LYS A 148 12.32 7.93 19.47
CA LYS A 148 12.52 8.98 20.48
C LYS A 148 11.35 9.96 20.51
N GLN A 149 11.13 10.56 21.67
CA GLN A 149 10.19 11.69 21.81
C GLN A 149 10.68 12.90 21.00
N ASN A 150 9.76 13.72 20.49
CA ASN A 150 10.03 14.89 19.65
C ASN A 150 10.85 14.51 18.38
N SER A 151 10.37 13.54 17.63
CA SER A 151 11.05 13.02 16.46
C SER A 151 10.11 12.84 15.27
N ILE A 152 10.67 12.58 14.10
CA ILE A 152 9.94 12.20 12.90
C ILE A 152 10.09 10.69 12.67
N LEU A 153 8.94 10.01 12.55
CA LEU A 153 8.88 8.62 12.12
C LEU A 153 8.49 8.56 10.64
N MET A 154 9.40 8.07 9.80
CA MET A 154 9.12 7.81 8.40
C MET A 154 8.72 6.34 8.23
N ILE A 155 7.51 6.09 7.73
CA ILE A 155 7.02 4.76 7.41
C ILE A 155 7.08 4.63 5.89
N GLU A 156 8.04 3.87 5.39
CA GLU A 156 8.14 3.54 3.97
C GLU A 156 7.24 2.34 3.66
N ASN A 157 6.13 2.58 2.97
CA ASN A 157 5.18 1.52 2.60
C ASN A 157 5.64 0.76 1.36
N VAL A 158 5.09 -0.43 1.15
CA VAL A 158 5.30 -1.21 -0.08
C VAL A 158 4.94 -0.38 -1.32
N GLY A 159 5.70 -0.56 -2.41
CA GLY A 159 5.46 0.12 -3.68
C GLY A 159 4.15 -0.31 -4.33
N ASN A 160 3.04 0.34 -3.93
CA ASN A 160 1.68 0.06 -4.40
C ASN A 160 0.79 1.29 -4.16
N LEU A 161 -0.08 1.63 -5.13
CA LEU A 161 -1.03 2.75 -5.03
C LEU A 161 -2.48 2.31 -4.76
N VAL A 162 -2.75 1.02 -4.58
CA VAL A 162 -4.11 0.49 -4.34
C VAL A 162 -4.29 0.09 -2.89
N CYS A 163 -3.64 -1.01 -2.48
CA CYS A 163 -3.85 -1.58 -1.15
C CYS A 163 -3.54 -0.60 0.00
N PRO A 164 -2.41 0.15 0.01
CA PRO A 164 -2.09 1.05 1.11
C PRO A 164 -3.10 2.20 1.30
N ALA A 165 -3.92 2.52 0.29
CA ALA A 165 -4.94 3.57 0.40
C ALA A 165 -6.03 3.22 1.43
N MET A 166 -6.32 1.92 1.61
CA MET A 166 -7.39 1.43 2.48
C MET A 166 -6.96 1.29 3.95
N PHE A 167 -5.64 1.28 4.23
CA PHE A 167 -5.10 1.01 5.56
C PHE A 167 -4.51 2.28 6.18
N ASP A 168 -5.20 2.82 7.17
CA ASP A 168 -4.68 3.85 8.07
C ASP A 168 -3.67 3.20 9.04
N LEU A 169 -2.50 3.79 9.19
CA LEU A 169 -1.45 3.31 10.10
C LEU A 169 -1.41 4.09 11.40
N GLY A 170 -2.23 5.15 11.51
CA GLY A 170 -2.21 6.14 12.59
C GLY A 170 -1.28 7.32 12.31
N GLU A 171 -0.79 7.44 11.07
CA GLU A 171 0.11 8.51 10.65
C GLU A 171 -0.52 9.90 10.72
N ASN A 172 0.30 10.93 11.01
CA ASN A 172 -0.14 12.34 10.94
C ASN A 172 -0.35 12.78 9.48
N GLN A 173 0.50 12.30 8.58
CA GLN A 173 0.45 12.65 7.16
C GLN A 173 0.71 11.43 6.28
N ARG A 174 -0.12 11.26 5.25
CA ARG A 174 0.15 10.36 4.14
C ARG A 174 0.71 11.14 2.98
N VAL A 175 1.86 10.68 2.46
CA VAL A 175 2.62 11.32 1.39
C VAL A 175 2.65 10.41 0.19
N VAL A 176 1.92 10.76 -0.85
CA VAL A 176 2.03 10.04 -2.14
C VAL A 176 3.17 10.62 -2.96
N ILE A 177 4.06 9.76 -3.43
CA ILE A 177 5.23 10.14 -4.24
C ILE A 177 5.01 9.64 -5.66
N ILE A 178 5.05 10.58 -6.61
CA ILE A 178 4.93 10.35 -8.06
C ILE A 178 6.22 10.82 -8.73
N SER A 179 6.69 10.04 -9.68
CA SER A 179 7.84 10.42 -10.52
C SER A 179 7.37 11.10 -11.80
N THR A 180 8.15 12.07 -12.31
CA THR A 180 7.93 12.67 -13.64
C THR A 180 8.04 11.67 -14.80
N THR A 181 8.52 10.44 -14.54
CA THR A 181 8.53 9.34 -15.51
C THR A 181 7.23 8.53 -15.56
N GLU A 182 6.25 8.91 -14.75
CA GLU A 182 4.91 8.31 -14.73
C GLU A 182 3.91 9.17 -15.52
N GLY A 183 2.62 8.82 -15.58
CA GLY A 183 1.63 9.62 -16.29
C GLY A 183 0.93 10.66 -15.40
N GLU A 184 0.58 11.83 -15.97
CA GLU A 184 -0.17 12.89 -15.31
C GLU A 184 -1.60 12.48 -14.90
N ASP A 185 -2.08 11.36 -15.42
CA ASP A 185 -3.40 10.77 -15.14
C ASP A 185 -3.39 9.83 -13.92
N LYS A 186 -2.25 9.63 -13.26
CA LYS A 186 -2.14 8.79 -12.05
C LYS A 186 -3.17 9.15 -10.97
N PRO A 187 -3.46 10.43 -10.66
CA PRO A 187 -4.48 10.76 -9.68
C PRO A 187 -5.88 10.26 -10.06
N LEU A 188 -6.20 10.25 -11.35
CA LEU A 188 -7.49 9.77 -11.85
C LEU A 188 -7.58 8.25 -11.93
N LYS A 189 -6.43 7.57 -12.08
CA LYS A 189 -6.34 6.10 -12.08
C LYS A 189 -6.35 5.50 -10.67
N TYR A 190 -5.83 6.22 -9.69
CA TYR A 190 -5.71 5.79 -8.29
C TYR A 190 -6.36 6.80 -7.33
N PRO A 191 -7.66 7.12 -7.52
CA PRO A 191 -8.30 8.22 -6.80
C PRO A 191 -8.26 8.03 -5.28
N ASP A 192 -8.44 6.82 -4.77
CA ASP A 192 -8.45 6.55 -3.32
C ASP A 192 -7.11 6.92 -2.67
N MET A 193 -5.99 6.64 -3.35
CA MET A 193 -4.67 7.00 -2.84
C MET A 193 -4.50 8.52 -2.74
N PHE A 194 -4.90 9.26 -3.76
CA PHE A 194 -4.80 10.73 -3.75
C PHE A 194 -5.81 11.37 -2.81
N PHE A 195 -7.01 10.80 -2.70
CA PHE A 195 -8.03 11.28 -1.77
C PHE A 195 -7.59 11.17 -0.31
N THR A 196 -6.92 10.08 0.05
CA THR A 196 -6.45 9.82 1.41
C THR A 196 -5.08 10.45 1.71
N SER A 197 -4.37 11.01 0.72
CA SER A 197 -3.06 11.63 0.90
C SER A 197 -3.17 13.12 1.20
N ASN A 198 -2.35 13.59 2.14
CA ASN A 198 -2.26 15.00 2.50
C ASN A 198 -1.29 15.76 1.60
N ILE A 199 -0.23 15.06 1.16
CA ILE A 199 0.88 15.60 0.40
C ILE A 199 1.11 14.74 -0.84
N CYS A 200 1.41 15.40 -1.96
CA CYS A 200 1.91 14.77 -3.18
C CYS A 200 3.31 15.31 -3.47
N ILE A 201 4.32 14.45 -3.43
CA ILE A 201 5.68 14.79 -3.86
C ILE A 201 5.84 14.38 -5.31
N ILE A 202 6.17 15.35 -6.16
CA ILE A 202 6.52 15.15 -7.57
C ILE A 202 8.04 15.05 -7.64
N ASN A 203 8.54 13.82 -7.74
CA ASN A 203 9.97 13.53 -7.71
C ASN A 203 10.57 13.43 -9.13
N LYS A 204 11.89 13.52 -9.20
CA LYS A 204 12.69 13.45 -10.43
C LYS A 204 12.44 14.63 -11.38
N ILE A 205 12.20 15.83 -10.83
CA ILE A 205 11.99 17.03 -11.67
C ILE A 205 13.21 17.39 -12.52
N ASP A 206 14.40 16.92 -12.17
CA ASP A 206 15.62 17.00 -12.98
C ASP A 206 15.49 16.34 -14.35
N LEU A 207 14.53 15.44 -14.53
CA LEU A 207 14.25 14.79 -15.81
C LEU A 207 13.27 15.56 -16.70
N LEU A 208 12.58 16.59 -16.19
CA LEU A 208 11.58 17.36 -16.95
C LEU A 208 12.10 17.87 -18.31
N PRO A 209 13.36 18.37 -18.45
CA PRO A 209 13.87 18.80 -19.73
C PRO A 209 13.90 17.71 -20.81
N TYR A 210 13.85 16.45 -20.43
CA TYR A 210 13.96 15.28 -21.31
C TYR A 210 12.63 14.54 -21.51
N LEU A 211 11.56 14.96 -20.82
CA LEU A 211 10.27 14.27 -20.78
C LEU A 211 9.15 15.16 -21.32
N LYS A 212 8.10 14.52 -21.83
CA LYS A 212 6.84 15.17 -22.15
C LYS A 212 5.86 15.00 -20.96
N PHE A 213 6.24 15.56 -19.81
CA PHE A 213 5.45 15.49 -18.60
C PHE A 213 4.99 16.90 -18.19
N ASP A 214 3.69 17.05 -17.98
CA ASP A 214 3.06 18.31 -17.59
C ASP A 214 2.74 18.27 -16.08
N VAL A 215 3.58 18.95 -15.30
CA VAL A 215 3.45 19.05 -13.85
C VAL A 215 2.12 19.70 -13.45
N GLU A 216 1.73 20.78 -14.13
CA GLU A 216 0.48 21.48 -13.81
C GLU A 216 -0.74 20.60 -14.11
N LYS A 217 -0.68 19.79 -15.17
CA LYS A 217 -1.73 18.81 -15.47
C LYS A 217 -1.88 17.74 -14.39
N LEU A 218 -0.76 17.24 -13.85
CA LEU A 218 -0.78 16.31 -12.71
C LEU A 218 -1.46 16.95 -11.51
N LYS A 219 -1.07 18.19 -11.15
CA LYS A 219 -1.64 18.93 -10.02
C LYS A 219 -3.12 19.18 -10.19
N GLU A 220 -3.55 19.59 -11.39
CA GLU A 220 -4.99 19.75 -11.72
C GLU A 220 -5.77 18.45 -11.50
N ASN A 221 -5.23 17.33 -11.99
CA ASN A 221 -5.87 16.03 -11.83
C ASN A 221 -5.92 15.59 -10.37
N ALA A 222 -4.85 15.80 -9.61
CA ALA A 222 -4.82 15.51 -8.18
C ALA A 222 -5.80 16.39 -7.39
N LYS A 223 -5.91 17.69 -7.70
CA LYS A 223 -6.87 18.60 -7.07
C LYS A 223 -8.33 18.30 -7.38
N LYS A 224 -8.63 17.66 -8.52
CA LYS A 224 -9.99 17.16 -8.82
C LYS A 224 -10.40 16.06 -7.84
N VAL A 225 -9.44 15.24 -7.41
CA VAL A 225 -9.66 14.15 -6.46
C VAL A 225 -9.61 14.66 -5.01
N ASN A 226 -8.59 15.46 -4.70
CA ASN A 226 -8.38 16.02 -3.36
C ASN A 226 -7.99 17.51 -3.46
N PRO A 227 -8.96 18.44 -3.29
CA PRO A 227 -8.68 19.87 -3.38
C PRO A 227 -7.72 20.41 -2.31
N LYS A 228 -7.49 19.64 -1.22
CA LYS A 228 -6.64 20.05 -0.09
C LYS A 228 -5.21 19.56 -0.17
N ILE A 229 -4.89 18.75 -1.20
CA ILE A 229 -3.56 18.14 -1.32
C ILE A 229 -2.47 19.19 -1.53
N THR A 230 -1.39 19.10 -0.77
CA THR A 230 -0.22 19.97 -0.89
C THR A 230 0.83 19.35 -1.80
N PHE A 231 1.58 20.17 -2.56
CA PHE A 231 2.58 19.68 -3.50
C PHE A 231 3.98 20.11 -3.13
N PHE A 232 4.95 19.20 -3.30
CA PHE A 232 6.37 19.49 -3.36
C PHE A 232 6.95 18.94 -4.64
N GLU A 233 7.68 19.76 -5.38
CA GLU A 233 8.39 19.39 -6.60
C GLU A 233 9.86 19.25 -6.26
N VAL A 234 10.41 18.03 -6.38
CA VAL A 234 11.75 17.72 -5.90
C VAL A 234 12.52 16.82 -6.84
N SER A 235 13.83 16.86 -6.73
CA SER A 235 14.71 15.81 -7.21
C SER A 235 15.57 15.30 -6.07
N ALA A 236 15.34 14.07 -5.65
CA ALA A 236 16.20 13.42 -4.66
C ALA A 236 17.65 13.24 -5.15
N THR A 237 17.88 13.23 -6.47
CA THR A 237 19.18 13.06 -7.07
C THR A 237 19.98 14.37 -7.14
N SER A 238 19.37 15.45 -7.66
CA SER A 238 20.04 16.74 -7.80
C SER A 238 19.96 17.62 -6.55
N GLY A 239 18.98 17.36 -5.66
CA GLY A 239 18.65 18.21 -4.51
C GLY A 239 17.73 19.38 -4.84
N GLU A 240 17.34 19.55 -6.09
CA GLU A 240 16.44 20.62 -6.52
C GLU A 240 15.07 20.51 -5.79
N GLY A 241 14.54 21.63 -5.28
CA GLY A 241 13.26 21.72 -4.59
C GLY A 241 13.22 21.11 -3.17
N MET A 242 14.29 20.45 -2.70
CA MET A 242 14.32 19.78 -1.40
C MET A 242 14.20 20.74 -0.20
N GLU A 243 14.63 22.00 -0.34
CA GLU A 243 14.59 23.00 0.74
C GLU A 243 13.15 23.26 1.24
N ALA A 244 12.18 23.33 0.33
CA ALA A 244 10.78 23.53 0.70
C ALA A 244 10.24 22.31 1.50
N TRP A 245 10.61 21.09 1.10
CA TRP A 245 10.31 19.86 1.79
C TRP A 245 10.95 19.83 3.19
N TYR A 246 12.24 20.19 3.31
CA TYR A 246 12.94 20.28 4.59
C TYR A 246 12.32 21.31 5.53
N GLY A 247 11.97 22.50 5.01
CA GLY A 247 11.27 23.54 5.77
C GLY A 247 9.94 23.05 6.33
N TYR A 248 9.18 22.30 5.51
CA TYR A 248 7.94 21.67 5.95
C TYR A 248 8.19 20.68 7.10
N LEU A 249 9.14 19.76 6.96
CA LEU A 249 9.42 18.77 8.02
C LEU A 249 9.83 19.42 9.33
N LYS A 250 10.73 20.42 9.30
CA LYS A 250 11.17 21.17 10.48
C LYS A 250 10.02 21.92 11.17
N SER A 251 9.01 22.33 10.43
CA SER A 251 7.83 23.03 10.98
C SER A 251 6.86 22.10 11.72
N GLN A 252 7.06 20.80 11.67
CA GLN A 252 6.21 19.81 12.34
C GLN A 252 6.71 19.42 13.74
N LEU A 253 7.89 19.87 14.12
CA LEU A 253 8.52 19.67 15.41
C LEU A 253 8.47 20.95 16.26
#